data_f5222059da5a4ffa98451832261d289e
#
_entry.id   f5222059da5a4ffa98451832261d289e
#
_cell.length_a   1.000
_cell.length_b   1.000
_cell.length_c   1.000
_cell.angle_alpha   90.00
_cell.angle_beta   90.00
_cell.angle_gamma   90.00
#
_symmetry.space_group_name_H-M   'P 1'
#
loop_
_entity.id
_entity.type
_entity.pdbx_description
1 polymer ?
#
loop_
_entity_poly.entity_id
_entity_poly.type
_entity_poly.pdbx_seq_one_letter_code
_entity_poly.pdbx_strand_id
1 'polypeptide(L)'
;EQIEQPGIDPKEKVSRLVPKLADIENTAQYSWLLEMCRVFFGFEDDRITPANWEVLYDTAAKKMAQPDWEEQVLRTSKLEKVFLTNNFDEPLTGFDTQRYIPCLRTDDLVFHLTKPETRTRLAKATGIELSGAASLKQAIGKLFDHFVSKNAKACAISLPPDFEPIRIEAASADPILRAIAA
;
A
#
# COMPACT_ATOMS: atom_id res chain seq x y z
N GLU A 1 -3.12 16.02 -14.71
CA GLU A 1 -4.22 16.97 -14.38
C GLU A 1 -5.55 16.59 -15.06
N GLN A 2 -5.58 16.26 -16.35
CA GLN A 2 -6.84 15.99 -17.08
C GLN A 2 -7.56 14.70 -16.66
N ILE A 3 -6.89 13.76 -16.04
CA ILE A 3 -7.43 12.47 -15.57
C ILE A 3 -7.65 12.42 -14.06
N GLU A 4 -7.17 13.41 -13.33
CA GLU A 4 -7.25 13.50 -11.86
C GLU A 4 -8.50 14.22 -11.37
N GLN A 5 -9.28 14.80 -12.28
CA GLN A 5 -10.51 15.51 -11.91
C GLN A 5 -11.52 14.56 -11.26
N PRO A 6 -12.12 14.95 -10.11
CA PRO A 6 -13.16 14.16 -9.48
C PRO A 6 -14.36 13.93 -10.41
N GLY A 7 -14.92 12.72 -10.38
CA GLY A 7 -16.17 12.41 -11.11
C GLY A 7 -15.99 12.04 -12.59
N ILE A 8 -14.77 11.98 -13.13
CA ILE A 8 -14.57 11.46 -14.47
C ILE A 8 -14.84 9.95 -14.49
N ASP A 9 -15.64 9.49 -15.44
CA ASP A 9 -15.89 8.06 -15.66
C ASP A 9 -14.57 7.29 -15.89
N PRO A 10 -14.38 6.09 -15.30
CA PRO A 10 -13.16 5.31 -15.46
C PRO A 10 -12.80 5.00 -16.91
N LYS A 11 -13.79 4.68 -17.75
CA LYS A 11 -13.56 4.41 -19.17
C LYS A 11 -13.09 5.65 -19.91
N GLU A 12 -13.64 6.82 -19.58
CA GLU A 12 -13.20 8.11 -20.09
C GLU A 12 -11.76 8.42 -19.67
N LYS A 13 -11.35 8.12 -18.42
CA LYS A 13 -9.95 8.27 -17.99
C LYS A 13 -9.01 7.44 -18.85
N VAL A 14 -9.37 6.18 -19.10
CA VAL A 14 -8.56 5.28 -19.94
C VAL A 14 -8.49 5.79 -21.37
N SER A 15 -9.60 6.26 -21.95
CA SER A 15 -9.62 6.81 -23.31
C SER A 15 -8.63 7.96 -23.51
N ARG A 16 -8.49 8.81 -22.48
CA ARG A 16 -7.54 9.94 -22.48
C ARG A 16 -6.08 9.50 -22.32
N LEU A 17 -5.84 8.36 -21.67
CA LEU A 17 -4.49 7.79 -21.46
C LEU A 17 -3.98 7.01 -22.68
N VAL A 18 -4.84 6.30 -23.37
CA VAL A 18 -4.47 5.41 -24.48
C VAL A 18 -3.57 6.07 -25.52
N PRO A 19 -3.86 7.31 -26.03
CA PRO A 19 -2.98 7.97 -26.98
C PRO A 19 -1.57 8.25 -26.46
N LYS A 20 -1.38 8.25 -25.12
CA LYS A 20 -0.09 8.52 -24.46
C LYS A 20 0.71 7.26 -24.14
N LEU A 21 0.13 6.08 -24.33
CA LEU A 21 0.83 4.84 -24.09
C LEU A 21 2.03 4.63 -25.02
N ALA A 22 1.95 5.15 -26.24
CA ALA A 22 3.05 5.15 -27.19
C ALA A 22 4.31 5.85 -26.68
N ASP A 23 4.15 6.86 -25.82
CA ASP A 23 5.26 7.64 -25.24
C ASP A 23 6.07 6.81 -24.20
N ILE A 24 5.51 5.70 -23.71
CA ILE A 24 6.10 4.85 -22.65
C ILE A 24 6.30 3.39 -23.06
N GLU A 25 6.12 3.04 -24.33
CA GLU A 25 6.21 1.65 -24.83
C GLU A 25 7.56 0.96 -24.50
N ASN A 26 8.63 1.72 -24.35
CA ASN A 26 9.96 1.22 -24.03
C ASN A 26 10.23 1.07 -22.50
N THR A 27 9.20 1.19 -21.68
CA THR A 27 9.34 1.09 -20.21
C THR A 27 8.94 -0.28 -19.69
N ALA A 28 9.50 -0.68 -18.54
CA ALA A 28 9.09 -1.89 -17.83
C ALA A 28 7.61 -1.85 -17.41
N GLN A 29 7.10 -0.67 -17.05
CA GLN A 29 5.69 -0.47 -16.66
C GLN A 29 4.73 -0.81 -17.79
N TYR A 30 5.04 -0.38 -19.03
CA TYR A 30 4.24 -0.72 -20.18
C TYR A 30 4.30 -2.23 -20.50
N SER A 31 5.50 -2.83 -20.43
CA SER A 31 5.66 -4.27 -20.64
C SER A 31 4.85 -5.08 -19.61
N TRP A 32 4.85 -4.68 -18.34
CA TRP A 32 4.03 -5.31 -17.31
C TRP A 32 2.52 -5.14 -17.55
N LEU A 33 2.09 -3.94 -17.94
CA LEU A 33 0.70 -3.70 -18.31
C LEU A 33 0.26 -4.64 -19.42
N LEU A 34 1.05 -4.73 -20.47
CA LEU A 34 0.75 -5.57 -21.63
C LEU A 34 0.70 -7.07 -21.25
N GLU A 35 1.67 -7.53 -20.44
CA GLU A 35 1.69 -8.91 -19.95
C GLU A 35 0.48 -9.21 -19.06
N MET A 36 0.09 -8.31 -18.17
CA MET A 36 -1.14 -8.47 -17.37
C MET A 36 -2.38 -8.54 -18.28
N CYS A 37 -2.44 -7.73 -19.33
CA CYS A 37 -3.54 -7.79 -20.28
C CYS A 37 -3.60 -9.12 -21.03
N ARG A 38 -2.47 -9.68 -21.40
CA ARG A 38 -2.36 -10.99 -22.03
C ARG A 38 -2.81 -12.11 -21.09
N VAL A 39 -2.20 -12.16 -19.92
CA VAL A 39 -2.39 -13.27 -18.97
C VAL A 39 -3.81 -13.29 -18.40
N PHE A 40 -4.35 -12.14 -18.01
CA PHE A 40 -5.63 -12.08 -17.33
C PHE A 40 -6.82 -11.84 -18.26
N PHE A 41 -6.63 -11.11 -19.34
CA PHE A 41 -7.74 -10.71 -20.20
C PHE A 41 -7.72 -11.32 -21.59
N GLY A 42 -6.67 -12.08 -21.94
CA GLY A 42 -6.53 -12.72 -23.25
C GLY A 42 -6.28 -11.72 -24.37
N PHE A 43 -5.56 -10.67 -24.08
CA PHE A 43 -5.16 -9.69 -25.10
C PHE A 43 -4.03 -10.25 -25.96
N GLU A 44 -4.21 -10.29 -27.28
CA GLU A 44 -3.26 -10.95 -28.20
C GLU A 44 -2.41 -9.96 -29.00
N ASP A 45 -2.81 -8.70 -29.05
CA ASP A 45 -2.07 -7.67 -29.79
C ASP A 45 -0.76 -7.29 -29.09
N ASP A 46 0.20 -6.77 -29.88
CA ASP A 46 1.50 -6.33 -29.38
C ASP A 46 1.46 -4.94 -28.70
N ARG A 47 0.36 -4.20 -28.89
CA ARG A 47 0.20 -2.82 -28.38
C ARG A 47 -1.24 -2.52 -28.05
N ILE A 48 -1.43 -1.70 -27.02
CA ILE A 48 -2.73 -1.08 -26.73
C ILE A 48 -2.82 0.22 -27.52
N THR A 49 -3.84 0.32 -28.37
CA THR A 49 -4.02 1.42 -29.32
C THR A 49 -5.44 1.99 -29.23
N PRO A 50 -5.70 3.18 -29.83
CA PRO A 50 -7.07 3.70 -29.94
C PRO A 50 -8.06 2.76 -30.64
N ALA A 51 -7.58 1.79 -31.43
CA ALA A 51 -8.44 0.85 -32.15
C ALA A 51 -8.86 -0.37 -31.35
N ASN A 52 -8.10 -0.80 -30.33
CA ASN A 52 -8.34 -2.06 -29.61
C ASN A 52 -8.60 -1.91 -28.09
N TRP A 53 -8.33 -0.75 -27.51
CA TRP A 53 -8.43 -0.54 -26.05
C TRP A 53 -9.85 -0.71 -25.50
N GLU A 54 -10.89 -0.33 -26.24
CA GLU A 54 -12.27 -0.44 -25.75
C GLU A 54 -12.70 -1.88 -25.51
N VAL A 55 -12.37 -2.76 -26.47
CA VAL A 55 -12.65 -4.21 -26.37
C VAL A 55 -11.87 -4.79 -25.18
N LEU A 56 -10.61 -4.39 -25.01
CA LEU A 56 -9.79 -4.80 -23.86
C LEU A 56 -10.39 -4.32 -22.54
N TYR A 57 -10.80 -3.03 -22.47
CA TYR A 57 -11.42 -2.45 -21.28
C TYR A 57 -12.71 -3.21 -20.90
N ASP A 58 -13.60 -3.42 -21.84
CA ASP A 58 -14.89 -4.08 -21.58
C ASP A 58 -14.68 -5.56 -21.19
N THR A 59 -13.69 -6.22 -21.77
CA THR A 59 -13.29 -7.58 -21.38
C THR A 59 -12.75 -7.62 -19.97
N ALA A 60 -11.86 -6.68 -19.63
CA ALA A 60 -11.30 -6.55 -18.29
C ALA A 60 -12.40 -6.26 -17.26
N ALA A 61 -13.25 -5.27 -17.51
CA ALA A 61 -14.35 -4.92 -16.63
C ALA A 61 -15.30 -6.10 -16.36
N LYS A 62 -15.63 -6.87 -17.40
CA LYS A 62 -16.46 -8.07 -17.29
C LYS A 62 -15.81 -9.18 -16.46
N LYS A 63 -14.50 -9.43 -16.64
CA LYS A 63 -13.77 -10.44 -15.87
C LYS A 63 -13.59 -10.01 -14.42
N MET A 64 -13.22 -8.75 -14.17
CA MET A 64 -13.00 -8.21 -12.82
C MET A 64 -14.29 -8.14 -12.00
N ALA A 65 -15.46 -8.12 -12.63
CA ALA A 65 -16.75 -8.17 -11.95
C ALA A 65 -17.19 -9.59 -11.52
N GLN A 66 -16.42 -10.62 -11.87
CA GLN A 66 -16.75 -12.00 -11.48
C GLN A 66 -16.51 -12.20 -9.98
N PRO A 67 -17.39 -12.88 -9.24
CA PRO A 67 -17.25 -13.07 -7.80
C PRO A 67 -15.97 -13.80 -7.36
N ASP A 68 -15.43 -14.64 -8.24
CA ASP A 68 -14.20 -15.44 -8.01
C ASP A 68 -12.96 -14.83 -8.67
N TRP A 69 -13.01 -13.56 -9.07
CA TRP A 69 -11.90 -12.88 -9.75
C TRP A 69 -10.60 -12.92 -8.94
N GLU A 70 -10.68 -12.66 -7.65
CA GLU A 70 -9.53 -12.73 -6.74
C GLU A 70 -8.86 -14.11 -6.78
N GLU A 71 -9.63 -15.18 -6.67
CA GLU A 71 -9.12 -16.57 -6.75
C GLU A 71 -8.49 -16.87 -8.12
N GLN A 72 -9.08 -16.35 -9.19
CA GLN A 72 -8.52 -16.50 -10.53
C GLN A 72 -7.15 -15.83 -10.63
N VAL A 73 -7.01 -14.61 -10.10
CA VAL A 73 -5.73 -13.87 -10.09
C VAL A 73 -4.67 -14.62 -9.28
N LEU A 74 -4.98 -15.01 -8.06
CA LEU A 74 -4.03 -15.72 -7.18
C LEU A 74 -3.56 -17.04 -7.78
N ARG A 75 -4.49 -17.81 -8.33
CA ARG A 75 -4.19 -19.10 -8.99
C ARG A 75 -3.34 -18.92 -10.24
N THR A 76 -3.68 -17.96 -11.10
CA THR A 76 -2.95 -17.68 -12.34
C THR A 76 -1.54 -17.18 -12.04
N SER A 77 -1.41 -16.31 -11.04
CA SER A 77 -0.12 -15.80 -10.57
C SER A 77 0.66 -16.78 -9.70
N LYS A 78 0.07 -17.93 -9.34
CA LYS A 78 0.67 -18.94 -8.44
C LYS A 78 1.07 -18.36 -7.08
N LEU A 79 0.26 -17.41 -6.58
CA LEU A 79 0.48 -16.78 -5.27
C LEU A 79 -0.25 -17.55 -4.18
N GLU A 80 0.50 -18.02 -3.18
CA GLU A 80 -0.05 -18.66 -2.00
C GLU A 80 -0.39 -17.66 -0.90
N LYS A 81 0.44 -16.62 -0.77
CA LYS A 81 0.31 -15.57 0.24
C LYS A 81 0.67 -14.20 -0.32
N VAL A 82 0.01 -13.19 0.19
CA VAL A 82 0.26 -11.79 -0.14
C VAL A 82 0.62 -11.04 1.15
N PHE A 83 1.79 -10.40 1.18
CA PHE A 83 2.16 -9.55 2.28
C PHE A 83 1.61 -8.15 2.03
N LEU A 84 0.73 -7.70 2.90
CA LEU A 84 0.12 -6.38 2.84
C LEU A 84 1.02 -5.34 3.52
N THR A 85 0.83 -4.07 3.16
CA THR A 85 1.45 -2.94 3.86
C THR A 85 0.33 -2.14 4.50
N ASN A 86 0.08 -2.39 5.78
CA ASN A 86 -1.01 -1.80 6.55
C ASN A 86 -0.53 -0.62 7.38
N ASN A 87 -1.30 0.44 7.43
CA ASN A 87 -1.02 1.53 8.35
C ASN A 87 -1.11 1.05 9.80
N PHE A 88 -0.33 1.64 10.68
CA PHE A 88 -0.22 1.20 12.08
C PHE A 88 -1.55 1.23 12.87
N ASP A 89 -2.51 2.03 12.44
CA ASP A 89 -3.82 2.22 13.07
C ASP A 89 -4.97 1.46 12.38
N GLU A 90 -4.66 0.58 11.42
CA GLU A 90 -5.70 -0.23 10.78
C GLU A 90 -6.19 -1.36 11.71
N PRO A 91 -7.51 -1.64 11.70
CA PRO A 91 -8.09 -2.69 12.57
C PRO A 91 -7.78 -4.12 12.11
N LEU A 92 -7.22 -4.29 10.90
CA LEU A 92 -6.87 -5.58 10.29
C LEU A 92 -8.03 -6.58 10.30
N THR A 93 -9.20 -6.13 9.83
CA THR A 93 -10.43 -6.90 9.73
C THR A 93 -10.96 -6.93 8.30
N GLY A 94 -11.83 -7.90 8.01
CA GLY A 94 -12.49 -7.96 6.69
C GLY A 94 -11.72 -8.76 5.63
N PHE A 95 -10.61 -9.40 5.98
CA PHE A 95 -9.84 -10.27 5.09
C PHE A 95 -9.24 -11.47 5.83
N ASP A 96 -8.90 -12.52 5.10
CA ASP A 96 -8.24 -13.71 5.65
C ASP A 96 -6.74 -13.45 5.90
N THR A 97 -6.37 -13.34 7.17
CA THR A 97 -4.99 -13.09 7.60
C THR A 97 -4.05 -14.30 7.43
N GLN A 98 -4.54 -15.47 7.03
CA GLN A 98 -3.70 -16.61 6.66
C GLN A 98 -3.19 -16.48 5.22
N ARG A 99 -3.96 -15.84 4.37
CA ARG A 99 -3.62 -15.58 2.96
C ARG A 99 -3.01 -14.19 2.76
N TYR A 100 -3.63 -13.16 3.32
CA TYR A 100 -3.19 -11.78 3.28
C TYR A 100 -2.49 -11.43 4.60
N ILE A 101 -1.18 -11.62 4.62
CA ILE A 101 -0.37 -11.45 5.84
C ILE A 101 -0.19 -9.96 6.12
N PRO A 102 -0.70 -9.43 7.25
CA PRO A 102 -0.49 -8.03 7.59
C PRO A 102 0.99 -7.72 7.81
N CYS A 103 1.42 -6.53 7.38
CA CYS A 103 2.72 -5.98 7.71
C CYS A 103 2.54 -4.59 8.32
N LEU A 104 3.11 -4.38 9.49
CA LEU A 104 3.08 -3.08 10.16
C LEU A 104 3.92 -2.07 9.38
N ARG A 105 3.28 -1.08 8.77
CA ARG A 105 3.96 0.04 8.15
C ARG A 105 4.34 1.08 9.20
N THR A 106 5.63 1.39 9.26
CA THR A 106 6.18 2.28 10.30
C THR A 106 6.59 3.66 9.80
N ASP A 107 6.39 3.96 8.52
CA ASP A 107 6.77 5.23 7.90
C ASP A 107 6.28 6.46 8.68
N ASP A 108 4.99 6.51 9.04
CA ASP A 108 4.41 7.61 9.80
C ASP A 108 5.05 7.78 11.18
N LEU A 109 5.39 6.66 11.84
CA LEU A 109 6.01 6.70 13.17
C LEU A 109 7.46 7.17 13.13
N VAL A 110 8.16 6.93 12.00
CA VAL A 110 9.56 7.35 11.82
C VAL A 110 9.65 8.76 11.26
N PHE A 111 8.90 9.07 10.20
CA PHE A 111 9.05 10.33 9.47
C PHE A 111 8.05 11.41 9.86
N HIS A 112 6.94 11.05 10.51
CA HIS A 112 5.82 11.96 10.75
C HIS A 112 5.36 12.03 12.21
N LEU A 113 6.15 11.52 13.17
CA LEU A 113 5.80 11.56 14.60
C LEU A 113 5.68 13.01 15.15
N THR A 114 6.35 13.97 14.52
CA THR A 114 6.23 15.39 14.85
C THR A 114 4.86 15.99 14.49
N LYS A 115 4.09 15.35 13.60
CA LYS A 115 2.76 15.81 13.22
C LYS A 115 1.73 15.46 14.30
N PRO A 116 0.91 16.41 14.77
CA PRO A 116 -0.15 16.14 15.77
C PRO A 116 -1.11 15.02 15.35
N GLU A 117 -1.44 14.96 14.07
CA GLU A 117 -2.37 13.96 13.52
C GLU A 117 -1.81 12.54 13.71
N THR A 118 -0.51 12.34 13.49
CA THR A 118 0.15 11.03 13.68
C THR A 118 0.11 10.62 15.15
N ARG A 119 0.37 11.54 16.07
CA ARG A 119 0.31 11.28 17.52
C ARG A 119 -1.11 10.95 17.98
N THR A 120 -2.10 11.71 17.49
CA THR A 120 -3.53 11.43 17.78
C THR A 120 -3.95 10.04 17.29
N ARG A 121 -3.55 9.66 16.07
CA ARG A 121 -3.80 8.31 15.53
C ARG A 121 -3.11 7.24 16.37
N LEU A 122 -1.87 7.47 16.80
CA LEU A 122 -1.13 6.54 17.66
C LEU A 122 -1.80 6.37 19.02
N ALA A 123 -2.20 7.47 19.67
CA ALA A 123 -2.92 7.44 20.92
C ALA A 123 -4.25 6.70 20.79
N LYS A 124 -5.01 6.95 19.73
CA LYS A 124 -6.27 6.26 19.45
C LYS A 124 -6.07 4.75 19.23
N ALA A 125 -5.05 4.35 18.48
CA ALA A 125 -4.78 2.94 18.18
C ALA A 125 -4.28 2.15 19.40
N THR A 126 -3.53 2.82 20.32
CA THR A 126 -2.86 2.13 21.43
C THR A 126 -3.45 2.43 22.80
N GLY A 127 -4.23 3.51 22.94
CA GLY A 127 -4.67 4.04 24.22
C GLY A 127 -3.55 4.67 25.04
N ILE A 128 -2.42 5.05 24.40
CA ILE A 128 -1.25 5.63 25.06
C ILE A 128 -0.94 6.99 24.44
N GLU A 129 -1.02 8.05 25.26
CA GLU A 129 -0.57 9.38 24.87
C GLU A 129 0.96 9.47 24.89
N LEU A 130 1.53 10.07 23.84
CA LEU A 130 2.96 10.32 23.77
C LEU A 130 3.36 11.36 24.80
N SER A 131 4.30 11.00 25.69
CA SER A 131 4.85 11.90 26.72
C SER A 131 6.36 11.78 26.89
N GLY A 132 7.01 10.95 26.08
CA GLY A 132 8.45 10.71 26.09
C GLY A 132 8.81 9.33 25.55
N ALA A 133 10.06 8.93 25.73
CA ALA A 133 10.59 7.68 25.18
C ALA A 133 9.90 6.42 25.73
N ALA A 134 9.56 6.40 27.01
CA ALA A 134 8.90 5.26 27.64
C ALA A 134 7.49 5.03 27.07
N SER A 135 6.68 6.09 26.94
CA SER A 135 5.33 5.99 26.37
C SER A 135 5.36 5.61 24.89
N LEU A 136 6.31 6.13 24.10
CA LEU A 136 6.50 5.71 22.73
C LEU A 136 6.82 4.22 22.62
N LYS A 137 7.75 3.73 23.43
CA LYS A 137 8.10 2.30 23.46
C LYS A 137 6.89 1.42 23.82
N GLN A 138 6.08 1.84 24.79
CA GLN A 138 4.86 1.12 25.17
C GLN A 138 3.83 1.13 24.02
N ALA A 139 3.63 2.28 23.38
CA ALA A 139 2.72 2.38 22.25
C ALA A 139 3.15 1.47 21.07
N ILE A 140 4.43 1.49 20.71
CA ILE A 140 5.00 0.60 19.69
C ILE A 140 4.82 -0.87 20.09
N GLY A 141 5.06 -1.23 21.35
CA GLY A 141 4.82 -2.61 21.86
C GLY A 141 3.38 -3.05 21.61
N LYS A 142 2.38 -2.20 21.95
CA LYS A 142 0.96 -2.51 21.68
C LYS A 142 0.63 -2.67 20.19
N LEU A 143 1.27 -1.88 19.33
CA LEU A 143 1.09 -2.05 17.88
C LEU A 143 1.64 -3.42 17.44
N PHE A 144 2.82 -3.81 17.90
CA PHE A 144 3.36 -5.16 17.62
C PHE A 144 2.43 -6.26 18.11
N ASP A 145 1.92 -6.16 19.35
CA ASP A 145 0.98 -7.13 19.90
C ASP A 145 -0.29 -7.24 19.06
N HIS A 146 -0.86 -6.08 18.64
CA HIS A 146 -2.02 -6.07 17.76
C HIS A 146 -1.72 -6.77 16.43
N PHE A 147 -0.65 -6.40 15.74
CA PHE A 147 -0.30 -6.97 14.44
C PHE A 147 0.06 -8.45 14.53
N VAL A 148 0.82 -8.86 15.54
CA VAL A 148 1.16 -10.27 15.78
C VAL A 148 -0.10 -11.10 16.06
N SER A 149 -1.06 -10.57 16.83
CA SER A 149 -2.35 -11.23 17.07
C SER A 149 -3.16 -11.48 15.78
N LYS A 150 -2.87 -10.71 14.73
CA LYS A 150 -3.45 -10.82 13.38
C LYS A 150 -2.55 -11.57 12.39
N ASN A 151 -1.63 -12.38 12.90
CA ASN A 151 -0.71 -13.20 12.09
C ASN A 151 0.34 -12.40 11.29
N ALA A 152 0.62 -11.15 11.62
CA ALA A 152 1.70 -10.38 10.99
C ALA A 152 3.05 -11.10 11.17
N LYS A 153 3.89 -11.02 10.13
CA LYS A 153 5.22 -11.65 10.10
C LYS A 153 6.36 -10.66 9.82
N ALA A 154 6.01 -9.44 9.42
CA ALA A 154 6.99 -8.44 9.03
C ALA A 154 6.52 -7.02 9.37
N CYS A 155 7.51 -6.10 9.41
CA CYS A 155 7.29 -4.67 9.36
C CYS A 155 7.73 -4.14 8.00
N ALA A 156 7.12 -3.07 7.55
CA ALA A 156 7.47 -2.38 6.32
C ALA A 156 7.84 -0.92 6.61
N ILE A 157 8.90 -0.45 5.99
CA ILE A 157 9.33 0.95 6.03
C ILE A 157 10.05 1.30 4.73
N SER A 158 9.83 2.50 4.23
CA SER A 158 10.55 3.07 3.10
C SER A 158 11.70 3.93 3.62
N LEU A 159 12.91 3.39 3.61
CA LEU A 159 14.10 4.12 4.03
C LEU A 159 14.82 4.75 2.83
N PRO A 160 15.37 5.96 2.95
CA PRO A 160 16.23 6.52 1.92
C PRO A 160 17.51 5.68 1.78
N PRO A 161 18.15 5.66 0.59
CA PRO A 161 19.33 4.81 0.34
C PRO A 161 20.53 5.09 1.24
N ASP A 162 20.63 6.30 1.77
CA ASP A 162 21.69 6.77 2.67
C ASP A 162 21.32 6.68 4.15
N PHE A 163 20.20 6.01 4.47
CA PHE A 163 19.79 5.84 5.87
C PHE A 163 20.74 4.89 6.61
N GLU A 164 21.37 5.41 7.66
CA GLU A 164 22.19 4.63 8.60
C GLU A 164 21.46 4.52 9.94
N PRO A 165 21.12 3.30 10.40
CA PRO A 165 20.50 3.12 11.71
C PRO A 165 21.52 3.41 12.83
N ILE A 166 21.27 4.42 13.62
CA ILE A 166 22.08 4.78 14.78
C ILE A 166 21.33 4.42 16.06
N ARG A 167 22.00 3.71 16.95
CA ARG A 167 21.44 3.46 18.29
C ARG A 167 21.55 4.72 19.13
N ILE A 168 20.38 5.21 19.58
CA ILE A 168 20.29 6.38 20.48
C ILE A 168 19.84 5.87 21.85
N GLU A 169 20.53 6.28 22.90
CA GLU A 169 20.12 5.96 24.26
C GLU A 169 18.84 6.70 24.65
N ALA A 170 17.97 6.04 25.40
CA ALA A 170 16.66 6.60 25.77
C ALA A 170 16.77 7.96 26.50
N ALA A 171 17.81 8.16 27.29
CA ALA A 171 18.07 9.43 27.98
C ALA A 171 18.32 10.61 27.02
N SER A 172 18.90 10.33 25.85
CA SER A 172 19.14 11.36 24.82
C SER A 172 17.90 11.60 23.94
N ALA A 173 17.08 10.58 23.69
CA ALA A 173 15.87 10.69 22.92
C ALA A 173 14.69 11.31 23.70
N ASP A 174 14.60 11.08 25.02
CA ASP A 174 13.45 11.46 25.84
C ASP A 174 13.15 12.95 25.85
N PRO A 175 14.13 13.89 26.00
CA PRO A 175 13.85 15.32 25.92
C PRO A 175 13.26 15.76 24.59
N ILE A 176 13.73 15.19 23.48
CA ILE A 176 13.23 15.48 22.14
C ILE A 176 11.78 15.00 22.00
N LEU A 177 11.50 13.78 22.44
CA LEU A 177 10.16 13.21 22.38
C LEU A 177 9.15 13.95 23.28
N ARG A 178 9.58 14.44 24.45
CA ARG A 178 8.76 15.32 25.31
C ARG A 178 8.46 16.66 24.62
N ALA A 179 9.45 17.25 23.96
CA ALA A 179 9.26 18.50 23.22
C ALA A 179 8.30 18.34 22.03
N ILE A 180 8.33 17.17 21.36
CA ILE A 180 7.38 16.84 20.29
C ILE A 180 5.96 16.63 20.85
N ALA A 181 5.84 16.08 22.04
CA ALA A 181 4.56 15.77 22.69
C ALA A 181 3.85 17.00 23.28
N ALA A 182 4.61 18.04 23.65
CA ALA A 182 4.10 19.30 24.20
C ALA A 182 3.36 20.13 23.13
#